data_1d4da589a74e7c416cc628ab5af59242
#
_entry.id   1d4da589a74e7c416cc628ab5af59242
#
_cell.length_a   1.000
_cell.length_b   1.000
_cell.length_c   1.000
_cell.angle_alpha   90.00
_cell.angle_beta   90.00
_cell.angle_gamma   90.00
#
_symmetry.space_group_name_H-M   'P 1'
#
loop_
_entity.id
_entity.type
_entity.pdbx_description
1 polymer ?
#
loop_
_entity_poly.entity_id
_entity_poly.type
_entity_poly.pdbx_seq_one_letter_code
_entity_poly.pdbx_strand_id
1 'polypeptide(L)'
;GLGDVYKRQTFFGIQFQPSELAKMAVIIVTAFILSKFQEEDNANPKAFKYIMWITGVVFILIAPENGSTAALLFGVVFLMMVIGRVPWKQLAKLMGTVGVVVILFVGIVMVMPTHKLNKVPMMHRVETWQNRIKGFFEDKEAVPAAKYDIDKDAQIAHANIAIASSNIIGKMPGNSVQRDFLSQAFS
;
A
#
# COMPACT_ATOMS: atom_id res chain seq x y z
N GLY A 1 -19.45 4.81 6.49
CA GLY A 1 -20.46 3.96 6.06
C GLY A 1 -20.35 2.54 6.59
N LEU A 2 -21.35 1.74 6.29
CA LEU A 2 -21.50 0.33 6.72
C LEU A 2 -20.35 -0.61 6.26
N GLY A 3 -19.56 -0.21 5.28
CA GLY A 3 -18.43 -1.02 4.78
C GLY A 3 -17.23 -1.11 5.71
N ASP A 4 -17.00 -0.14 6.58
CA ASP A 4 -15.85 -0.13 7.49
C ASP A 4 -16.07 -0.99 8.75
N VAL A 5 -17.33 -1.16 9.15
CA VAL A 5 -17.70 -1.99 10.32
C VAL A 5 -17.47 -3.49 10.03
N TYR A 6 -17.66 -3.91 8.76
CA TYR A 6 -17.45 -5.30 8.36
C TYR A 6 -15.97 -5.69 8.23
N LYS A 7 -15.07 -4.71 8.11
CA LYS A 7 -13.62 -4.94 7.95
C LYS A 7 -12.89 -5.15 9.28
N ARG A 8 -13.52 -4.80 10.40
CA ARG A 8 -12.95 -4.94 11.75
C ARG A 8 -13.88 -5.81 12.58
N GLN A 9 -13.63 -7.10 12.60
CA GLN A 9 -14.34 -7.99 13.52
C GLN A 9 -13.72 -7.84 14.91
N THR A 10 -14.52 -7.44 15.89
CA THR A 10 -14.14 -7.42 17.31
C THR A 10 -14.28 -8.84 17.85
N PHE A 11 -13.17 -9.48 18.14
CA PHE A 11 -13.14 -10.75 18.85
C PHE A 11 -12.56 -10.48 20.25
N PHE A 12 -13.34 -10.70 21.29
CA PHE A 12 -13.00 -10.42 22.71
C PHE A 12 -12.51 -8.98 22.98
N GLY A 13 -13.10 -7.96 22.35
CA GLY A 13 -12.74 -6.56 22.59
C GLY A 13 -11.48 -6.09 21.84
N ILE A 14 -10.80 -6.96 21.09
CA ILE A 14 -9.66 -6.61 20.25
C ILE A 14 -10.16 -6.47 18.81
N GLN A 15 -9.90 -5.33 18.20
CA GLN A 15 -10.19 -5.11 16.78
C GLN A 15 -9.20 -5.91 15.93
N PHE A 16 -9.69 -6.94 15.27
CA PHE A 16 -8.89 -7.84 14.51
C PHE A 16 -9.19 -7.69 13.01
N GLN A 17 -8.15 -7.44 12.21
CA GLN A 17 -8.28 -7.39 10.78
C GLN A 17 -7.69 -8.66 10.15
N PRO A 18 -8.50 -9.50 9.46
CA PRO A 18 -8.01 -10.75 8.88
C PRO A 18 -6.80 -10.59 7.95
N SER A 19 -6.70 -9.44 7.25
CA SER A 19 -5.57 -9.15 6.37
C SER A 19 -4.24 -8.99 7.12
N GLU A 20 -4.25 -8.58 8.39
CA GLU A 20 -3.03 -8.48 9.21
C GLU A 20 -2.46 -9.87 9.52
N LEU A 21 -3.34 -10.83 9.88
CA LEU A 21 -2.91 -12.22 10.07
C LEU A 21 -2.41 -12.86 8.77
N ALA A 22 -3.11 -12.63 7.67
CA ALA A 22 -2.69 -13.18 6.39
C ALA A 22 -1.28 -12.70 6.01
N LYS A 23 -0.95 -11.44 6.26
CA LYS A 23 0.40 -10.89 6.06
C LYS A 23 1.43 -11.58 6.94
N MET A 24 1.15 -11.70 8.24
CA MET A 24 2.05 -12.40 9.18
C MET A 24 2.26 -13.86 8.78
N ALA A 25 1.19 -14.56 8.41
CA ALA A 25 1.27 -15.95 7.95
C ALA A 25 2.17 -16.09 6.71
N VAL A 26 2.03 -15.20 5.72
CA VAL A 26 2.89 -15.21 4.52
C VAL A 26 4.36 -14.99 4.89
N ILE A 27 4.66 -14.06 5.80
CA ILE A 27 6.04 -13.78 6.23
C ILE A 27 6.63 -15.01 6.93
N ILE A 28 5.90 -15.62 7.87
CA ILE A 28 6.37 -16.81 8.60
C ILE A 28 6.58 -17.99 7.64
N VAL A 29 5.63 -18.25 6.75
CA VAL A 29 5.73 -19.34 5.78
C VAL A 29 6.86 -19.09 4.79
N THR A 30 7.08 -17.84 4.36
CA THR A 30 8.21 -17.47 3.49
C THR A 30 9.53 -17.74 4.19
N ALA A 31 9.68 -17.34 5.47
CA ALA A 31 10.88 -17.61 6.26
C ALA A 31 11.13 -19.12 6.39
N PHE A 32 10.08 -19.89 6.69
CA PHE A 32 10.17 -21.35 6.79
C PHE A 32 10.60 -22.01 5.47
N ILE A 33 10.00 -21.60 4.35
CA ILE A 33 10.38 -22.13 3.02
C ILE A 33 11.85 -21.80 2.72
N LEU A 34 12.27 -20.55 2.94
CA LEU A 34 13.65 -20.15 2.70
C LEU A 34 14.62 -20.96 3.56
N SER A 35 14.33 -21.15 4.85
CA SER A 35 15.13 -21.97 5.74
C SER A 35 15.21 -23.44 5.27
N LYS A 36 14.09 -24.02 4.88
CA LYS A 36 14.01 -25.44 4.49
C LYS A 36 14.70 -25.74 3.15
N PHE A 37 14.66 -24.79 2.23
CA PHE A 37 15.23 -24.94 0.88
C PHE A 37 16.59 -24.25 0.72
N GLN A 38 17.26 -23.90 1.81
CA GLN A 38 18.60 -23.34 1.76
C GLN A 38 19.61 -24.44 1.39
N GLU A 39 20.44 -24.17 0.39
CA GLU A 39 21.59 -24.95 -0.02
C GLU A 39 22.89 -24.17 0.32
N GLU A 40 24.07 -24.78 0.14
CA GLU A 40 25.35 -24.18 0.56
C GLU A 40 25.58 -22.78 -0.02
N ASP A 41 25.31 -22.60 -1.33
CA ASP A 41 25.56 -21.32 -2.01
C ASP A 41 24.29 -20.46 -2.15
N ASN A 42 23.14 -21.06 -2.47
CA ASN A 42 21.90 -20.36 -2.79
C ASN A 42 20.67 -21.14 -2.31
N ALA A 43 19.54 -20.48 -2.25
CA ALA A 43 18.28 -21.19 -2.06
C ALA A 43 17.91 -22.01 -3.30
N ASN A 44 17.34 -23.21 -3.09
CA ASN A 44 16.86 -24.05 -4.17
C ASN A 44 15.82 -23.29 -5.02
N PRO A 45 15.89 -23.32 -6.36
CA PRO A 45 14.91 -22.68 -7.24
C PRO A 45 13.44 -23.01 -6.98
N LYS A 46 13.17 -24.14 -6.36
CA LYS A 46 11.80 -24.54 -5.95
C LYS A 46 11.25 -23.62 -4.84
N ALA A 47 12.10 -23.10 -3.95
CA ALA A 47 11.67 -22.17 -2.92
C ALA A 47 10.96 -20.96 -3.51
N PHE A 48 11.54 -20.36 -4.55
CA PHE A 48 10.93 -19.23 -5.26
C PHE A 48 9.52 -19.55 -5.74
N LYS A 49 9.31 -20.71 -6.34
CA LYS A 49 8.01 -21.12 -6.87
C LYS A 49 6.94 -21.23 -5.77
N TYR A 50 7.27 -21.84 -4.64
CA TYR A 50 6.35 -21.98 -3.51
C TYR A 50 6.02 -20.62 -2.89
N ILE A 51 7.04 -19.77 -2.67
CA ILE A 51 6.85 -18.43 -2.13
C ILE A 51 5.95 -17.61 -3.04
N MET A 52 6.21 -17.61 -4.35
CA MET A 52 5.42 -16.87 -5.32
C MET A 52 3.98 -17.34 -5.40
N TRP A 53 3.74 -18.65 -5.28
CA TRP A 53 2.38 -19.19 -5.30
C TRP A 53 1.57 -18.71 -4.08
N ILE A 54 2.14 -18.84 -2.89
CA ILE A 54 1.48 -18.44 -1.63
C ILE A 54 1.28 -16.92 -1.58
N THR A 55 2.34 -16.17 -1.87
CA THR A 55 2.29 -14.70 -1.88
C THR A 55 1.31 -14.19 -2.94
N GLY A 56 1.29 -14.81 -4.12
CA GLY A 56 0.38 -14.45 -5.21
C GLY A 56 -1.08 -14.61 -4.85
N VAL A 57 -1.46 -15.72 -4.21
CA VAL A 57 -2.83 -15.94 -3.74
C VAL A 57 -3.24 -14.85 -2.74
N VAL A 58 -2.42 -14.60 -1.73
CA VAL A 58 -2.73 -13.58 -0.70
C VAL A 58 -2.71 -12.17 -1.30
N PHE A 59 -1.79 -11.89 -2.23
CA PHE A 59 -1.74 -10.61 -2.94
C PHE A 59 -3.04 -10.35 -3.72
N ILE A 60 -3.55 -11.31 -4.47
CA ILE A 60 -4.79 -11.19 -5.25
C ILE A 60 -5.99 -10.94 -4.32
N LEU A 61 -6.00 -11.52 -3.13
CA LEU A 61 -7.08 -11.30 -2.16
C LEU A 61 -7.01 -9.91 -1.51
N ILE A 62 -5.82 -9.38 -1.24
CA ILE A 62 -5.64 -8.10 -0.55
C ILE A 62 -5.64 -6.91 -1.53
N ALA A 63 -5.08 -7.06 -2.74
CA ALA A 63 -4.86 -5.97 -3.67
C ALA A 63 -6.13 -5.19 -4.06
N PRO A 64 -7.30 -5.82 -4.30
CA PRO A 64 -8.54 -5.11 -4.61
C PRO A 64 -9.02 -4.23 -3.46
N GLU A 65 -8.77 -4.65 -2.23
CA GLU A 65 -9.18 -3.96 -1.01
C GLU A 65 -8.19 -2.85 -0.63
N ASN A 66 -6.91 -3.17 -0.62
CA ASN A 66 -5.84 -2.27 -0.21
C ASN A 66 -4.55 -2.54 -0.98
N GLY A 67 -4.41 -1.88 -2.14
CA GLY A 67 -3.26 -2.04 -3.01
C GLY A 67 -1.93 -1.63 -2.37
N SER A 68 -1.92 -0.62 -1.48
CA SER A 68 -0.71 -0.20 -0.77
C SER A 68 -0.21 -1.29 0.17
N THR A 69 -1.12 -1.93 0.91
CA THR A 69 -0.79 -3.05 1.80
C THR A 69 -0.30 -4.27 1.03
N ALA A 70 -0.92 -4.57 -0.11
CA ALA A 70 -0.47 -5.65 -0.99
C ALA A 70 0.93 -5.38 -1.56
N ALA A 71 1.22 -4.14 -1.97
CA ALA A 71 2.54 -3.73 -2.44
C ALA A 71 3.60 -3.83 -1.35
N LEU A 72 3.29 -3.41 -0.12
CA LEU A 72 4.20 -3.55 1.03
C LEU A 72 4.49 -5.02 1.34
N LEU A 73 3.47 -5.89 1.35
CA LEU A 73 3.65 -7.32 1.55
C LEU A 73 4.58 -7.92 0.48
N PHE A 74 4.35 -7.57 -0.78
CA PHE A 74 5.21 -8.02 -1.88
C PHE A 74 6.65 -7.52 -1.68
N GLY A 75 6.86 -6.27 -1.29
CA GLY A 75 8.17 -5.70 -1.00
C GLY A 75 8.91 -6.43 0.12
N VAL A 76 8.21 -6.74 1.22
CA VAL A 76 8.78 -7.52 2.34
C VAL A 76 9.17 -8.92 1.88
N VAL A 77 8.30 -9.63 1.18
CA VAL A 77 8.61 -10.99 0.67
C VAL A 77 9.78 -10.95 -0.33
N PHE A 78 9.83 -9.94 -1.19
CA PHE A 78 10.95 -9.74 -2.10
C PHE A 78 12.27 -9.55 -1.36
N LEU A 79 12.30 -8.69 -0.34
CA LEU A 79 13.49 -8.49 0.50
C LEU A 79 13.89 -9.79 1.23
N MET A 80 12.93 -10.55 1.74
CA MET A 80 13.21 -11.85 2.35
C MET A 80 13.84 -12.83 1.35
N MET A 81 13.38 -12.85 0.10
CA MET A 81 13.98 -13.67 -0.96
C MET A 81 15.41 -13.23 -1.29
N VAL A 82 15.69 -11.92 -1.28
CA VAL A 82 17.05 -11.38 -1.48
C VAL A 82 17.96 -11.84 -0.33
N ILE A 83 17.53 -11.66 0.91
CA ILE A 83 18.27 -12.06 2.11
C ILE A 83 18.45 -13.60 2.15
N GLY A 84 17.40 -14.34 1.75
CA GLY A 84 17.40 -15.80 1.66
C GLY A 84 18.19 -16.36 0.48
N ARG A 85 18.93 -15.54 -0.22
CA ARG A 85 19.83 -15.94 -1.33
C ARG A 85 19.10 -16.70 -2.46
N VAL A 86 17.87 -16.33 -2.75
CA VAL A 86 17.17 -16.83 -3.96
C VAL A 86 17.96 -16.43 -5.20
N PRO A 87 18.13 -17.32 -6.20
CA PRO A 87 18.95 -17.04 -7.39
C PRO A 87 18.55 -15.72 -8.06
N TRP A 88 19.53 -14.84 -8.28
CA TRP A 88 19.33 -13.50 -8.81
C TRP A 88 18.58 -13.47 -10.14
N LYS A 89 18.76 -14.48 -10.98
CA LYS A 89 18.04 -14.61 -12.25
C LYS A 89 16.52 -14.67 -12.06
N GLN A 90 16.05 -15.33 -11.00
CA GLN A 90 14.61 -15.43 -10.71
C GLN A 90 14.08 -14.10 -10.15
N LEU A 91 14.85 -13.44 -9.30
CA LEU A 91 14.49 -12.12 -8.74
C LEU A 91 14.45 -11.06 -9.86
N ALA A 92 15.42 -11.03 -10.74
CA ALA A 92 15.45 -10.11 -11.87
C ALA A 92 14.27 -10.36 -12.84
N LYS A 93 13.96 -11.62 -13.13
CA LYS A 93 12.79 -11.99 -13.94
C LYS A 93 11.49 -11.53 -13.27
N LEU A 94 11.36 -11.72 -11.95
CA LEU A 94 10.21 -11.28 -11.18
C LEU A 94 10.05 -9.76 -11.27
N MET A 95 11.11 -9.00 -11.01
CA MET A 95 11.08 -7.53 -11.07
C MET A 95 10.74 -7.04 -12.48
N GLY A 96 11.30 -7.65 -13.51
CA GLY A 96 10.96 -7.33 -14.89
C GLY A 96 9.49 -7.60 -15.22
N THR A 97 8.96 -8.75 -14.77
CA THR A 97 7.54 -9.09 -14.97
C THR A 97 6.63 -8.12 -14.24
N VAL A 98 6.93 -7.81 -12.97
CA VAL A 98 6.16 -6.84 -12.19
C VAL A 98 6.22 -5.46 -12.81
N GLY A 99 7.39 -5.02 -13.27
CA GLY A 99 7.55 -3.74 -13.97
C GLY A 99 6.67 -3.65 -15.22
N VAL A 100 6.67 -4.68 -16.06
CA VAL A 100 5.81 -4.74 -17.25
C VAL A 100 4.33 -4.71 -16.87
N VAL A 101 3.92 -5.49 -15.87
CA VAL A 101 2.51 -5.49 -15.41
C VAL A 101 2.10 -4.12 -14.88
N VAL A 102 2.95 -3.46 -14.11
CA VAL A 102 2.68 -2.10 -13.60
C VAL A 102 2.55 -1.09 -14.74
N ILE A 103 3.46 -1.12 -15.70
CA ILE A 103 3.42 -0.22 -16.88
C ILE A 103 2.13 -0.44 -17.68
N LEU A 104 1.76 -1.69 -17.93
CA LEU A 104 0.53 -2.02 -18.63
C LEU A 104 -0.70 -1.58 -17.84
N PHE A 105 -0.72 -1.81 -16.53
CA PHE A 105 -1.80 -1.39 -15.66
C PHE A 105 -1.97 0.13 -15.67
N VAL A 106 -0.88 0.88 -15.48
CA VAL A 106 -0.90 2.35 -15.53
C VAL A 106 -1.36 2.83 -16.91
N GLY A 107 -0.86 2.23 -18.00
CA GLY A 107 -1.26 2.57 -19.36
C GLY A 107 -2.76 2.35 -19.58
N ILE A 108 -3.31 1.21 -19.16
CA ILE A 108 -4.74 0.92 -19.27
C ILE A 108 -5.57 1.93 -18.45
N VAL A 109 -5.16 2.19 -17.20
CA VAL A 109 -5.86 3.14 -16.32
C VAL A 109 -5.86 4.56 -16.90
N MET A 110 -4.76 4.99 -17.52
CA MET A 110 -4.66 6.32 -18.14
C MET A 110 -5.52 6.50 -19.39
N VAL A 111 -5.63 5.44 -20.21
CA VAL A 111 -6.40 5.49 -21.47
C VAL A 111 -7.91 5.31 -21.23
N MET A 112 -8.31 4.75 -20.09
CA MET A 112 -9.72 4.44 -19.82
C MET A 112 -10.55 5.72 -19.57
N PRO A 113 -11.60 5.99 -20.37
CA PRO A 113 -12.42 7.18 -20.19
C PRO A 113 -13.28 7.08 -18.94
N THR A 114 -13.18 8.07 -18.05
CA THR A 114 -13.87 8.15 -16.76
C THR A 114 -15.40 8.10 -16.87
N HIS A 115 -15.95 8.55 -17.99
CA HIS A 115 -17.39 8.66 -18.19
C HIS A 115 -18.15 7.31 -18.28
N LYS A 116 -17.48 6.20 -18.58
CA LYS A 116 -18.11 4.87 -18.67
C LYS A 116 -18.06 4.06 -17.37
N LEU A 117 -17.38 4.56 -16.35
CA LEU A 117 -17.03 3.84 -15.13
C LEU A 117 -18.11 3.85 -14.04
N ASN A 118 -19.10 4.74 -14.14
CA ASN A 118 -20.09 4.94 -13.08
C ASN A 118 -21.14 3.82 -12.91
N LYS A 119 -21.10 2.77 -13.73
CA LYS A 119 -22.13 1.70 -13.68
C LYS A 119 -21.72 0.41 -12.98
N VAL A 120 -20.45 0.28 -12.56
CA VAL A 120 -19.95 -0.96 -11.94
C VAL A 120 -19.29 -0.66 -10.58
N PRO A 121 -19.73 -1.27 -9.47
CA PRO A 121 -19.24 -0.97 -8.11
C PRO A 121 -17.73 -1.13 -7.93
N MET A 122 -17.10 -2.00 -8.73
CA MET A 122 -15.65 -2.25 -8.70
C MET A 122 -14.83 -1.12 -9.34
N MET A 123 -15.47 -0.26 -10.14
CA MET A 123 -14.80 0.78 -10.93
C MET A 123 -14.58 2.10 -10.20
N HIS A 124 -15.23 2.34 -9.04
CA HIS A 124 -14.90 3.49 -8.16
C HIS A 124 -13.44 3.50 -7.71
N ARG A 125 -12.81 2.33 -7.64
CA ARG A 125 -11.41 2.24 -7.27
C ARG A 125 -10.46 2.61 -8.41
N VAL A 126 -10.84 2.34 -9.66
CA VAL A 126 -10.06 2.75 -10.84
C VAL A 126 -9.99 4.28 -10.91
N GLU A 127 -11.09 4.98 -10.63
CA GLU A 127 -11.12 6.45 -10.55
C GLU A 127 -10.17 6.97 -9.46
N THR A 128 -10.20 6.36 -8.28
CA THR A 128 -9.28 6.71 -7.19
C THR A 128 -7.82 6.50 -7.59
N TRP A 129 -7.51 5.40 -8.28
CA TRP A 129 -6.16 5.12 -8.77
C TRP A 129 -5.75 6.09 -9.87
N GLN A 130 -6.66 6.40 -10.79
CA GLN A 130 -6.42 7.38 -11.85
C GLN A 130 -6.12 8.77 -11.30
N ASN A 131 -6.89 9.23 -10.31
CA ASN A 131 -6.67 10.52 -9.65
C ASN A 131 -5.35 10.54 -8.88
N ARG A 132 -4.95 9.44 -8.23
CA ARG A 132 -3.64 9.34 -7.58
C ARG A 132 -2.49 9.38 -8.58
N ILE A 133 -2.59 8.65 -9.70
CA ILE A 133 -1.58 8.62 -10.75
C ILE A 133 -1.47 10.00 -11.41
N LYS A 134 -2.58 10.63 -11.77
CA LYS A 134 -2.59 11.99 -12.32
C LYS A 134 -1.97 13.00 -11.35
N GLY A 135 -2.34 12.95 -10.07
CA GLY A 135 -1.77 13.83 -9.05
C GLY A 135 -0.28 13.61 -8.77
N PHE A 136 0.31 12.51 -9.27
CA PHE A 136 1.77 12.29 -9.23
C PHE A 136 2.49 12.93 -10.43
N PHE A 137 1.82 13.00 -11.59
CA PHE A 137 2.38 13.53 -12.83
C PHE A 137 1.98 14.97 -13.11
N GLU A 138 0.89 15.46 -12.49
CA GLU A 138 0.58 16.88 -12.50
C GLU A 138 1.56 17.59 -11.56
N ASP A 139 2.43 18.41 -12.13
CA ASP A 139 3.19 19.38 -11.34
C ASP A 139 2.18 20.17 -10.52
N LYS A 140 2.21 19.99 -9.21
CA LYS A 140 1.47 20.83 -8.30
C LYS A 140 2.14 22.20 -8.36
N GLU A 141 1.79 23.02 -9.37
CA GLU A 141 1.96 24.45 -9.25
C GLU A 141 1.39 24.81 -7.89
N ALA A 142 2.22 25.47 -7.07
CA ALA A 142 1.81 25.88 -5.73
C ALA A 142 0.49 26.63 -5.88
N VAL A 143 -0.61 26.00 -5.50
CA VAL A 143 -1.94 26.59 -5.60
C VAL A 143 -1.88 27.90 -4.83
N PRO A 144 -2.11 29.06 -5.47
CA PRO A 144 -2.08 30.34 -4.76
C PRO A 144 -3.02 30.24 -3.56
N ALA A 145 -2.60 30.76 -2.42
CA ALA A 145 -3.35 30.69 -1.16
C ALA A 145 -4.83 31.11 -1.29
N ALA A 146 -5.14 31.94 -2.27
CA ALA A 146 -6.50 32.38 -2.60
C ALA A 146 -7.39 31.32 -3.28
N LYS A 147 -6.84 30.20 -3.76
CA LYS A 147 -7.57 29.09 -4.40
C LYS A 147 -7.57 27.80 -3.59
N TYR A 148 -7.07 27.85 -2.36
CA TYR A 148 -7.06 26.68 -1.48
C TYR A 148 -8.48 26.41 -0.98
N ASP A 149 -9.06 25.28 -1.39
CA ASP A 149 -10.35 24.82 -0.90
C ASP A 149 -10.13 24.13 0.46
N ILE A 150 -10.28 24.93 1.52
CA ILE A 150 -10.01 24.49 2.91
C ILE A 150 -10.87 23.28 3.29
N ASP A 151 -12.07 23.13 2.71
CA ASP A 151 -12.98 22.04 3.05
C ASP A 151 -12.55 20.69 2.42
N LYS A 152 -11.95 20.72 1.24
CA LYS A 152 -11.47 19.51 0.55
C LYS A 152 -10.09 19.06 1.01
N ASP A 153 -9.22 20.03 1.32
CA ASP A 153 -7.82 19.79 1.66
C ASP A 153 -7.50 20.08 3.12
N ALA A 154 -8.53 20.22 3.98
CA ALA A 154 -8.40 20.58 5.39
C ALA A 154 -7.33 19.74 6.12
N GLN A 155 -7.33 18.44 5.90
CA GLN A 155 -6.37 17.54 6.53
C GLN A 155 -4.92 17.82 6.13
N ILE A 156 -4.69 18.08 4.83
CA ILE A 156 -3.36 18.41 4.29
C ILE A 156 -2.92 19.81 4.76
N ALA A 157 -3.85 20.79 4.73
CA ALA A 157 -3.59 22.13 5.19
C ALA A 157 -3.19 22.16 6.67
N HIS A 158 -3.96 21.50 7.54
CA HIS A 158 -3.65 21.42 8.97
C HIS A 158 -2.37 20.64 9.25
N ALA A 159 -2.05 19.59 8.49
CA ALA A 159 -0.78 18.89 8.59
C ALA A 159 0.40 19.79 8.22
N ASN A 160 0.30 20.54 7.12
CA ASN A 160 1.33 21.49 6.70
C ASN A 160 1.51 22.62 7.73
N ILE A 161 0.43 23.16 8.29
CA ILE A 161 0.48 24.17 9.36
C ILE A 161 1.13 23.58 10.62
N ALA A 162 0.82 22.33 10.97
CA ALA A 162 1.43 21.65 12.10
C ALA A 162 2.95 21.52 11.91
N ILE A 163 3.39 21.09 10.73
CA ILE A 163 4.82 20.96 10.37
C ILE A 163 5.49 22.33 10.39
N ALA A 164 4.92 23.32 9.72
CA ALA A 164 5.49 24.67 9.65
C ALA A 164 5.59 25.35 11.02
N SER A 165 4.60 25.13 11.90
CA SER A 165 4.56 25.73 13.24
C SER A 165 5.37 24.99 14.29
N SER A 166 5.85 23.78 13.98
CA SER A 166 6.58 22.94 14.95
C SER A 166 8.06 23.31 15.12
N ASN A 167 8.64 24.07 14.22
CA ASN A 167 10.09 24.30 14.14
C ASN A 167 10.89 22.98 14.09
N ILE A 168 12.21 23.05 14.26
CA ILE A 168 13.12 21.88 14.15
C ILE A 168 12.93 20.92 15.34
N ILE A 169 12.55 21.40 16.52
CA ILE A 169 12.50 20.61 17.77
C ILE A 169 11.10 20.01 18.02
N GLY A 170 10.07 20.52 17.33
CA GLY A 170 8.68 20.15 17.61
C GLY A 170 8.11 20.83 18.87
N LYS A 171 6.77 20.71 19.07
CA LYS A 171 6.06 21.35 20.20
C LYS A 171 5.81 20.41 21.37
N MET A 172 6.41 19.25 21.41
CA MET A 172 6.17 18.18 22.39
C MET A 172 4.76 17.53 22.28
N PRO A 173 4.58 16.29 22.74
CA PRO A 173 3.28 15.61 22.73
C PRO A 173 2.23 16.42 23.48
N GLY A 174 1.06 16.61 22.87
CA GLY A 174 -0.07 17.30 23.47
C GLY A 174 -0.12 18.82 23.29
N ASN A 175 0.95 19.49 22.86
CA ASN A 175 1.01 20.97 22.76
C ASN A 175 0.68 21.51 21.36
N SER A 176 0.29 20.66 20.42
CA SER A 176 -0.09 21.10 19.07
C SER A 176 -1.56 21.48 19.02
N VAL A 177 -1.85 22.74 18.71
CA VAL A 177 -3.22 23.23 18.48
C VAL A 177 -3.88 22.52 17.30
N GLN A 178 -3.09 22.05 16.35
CA GLN A 178 -3.59 21.38 15.13
C GLN A 178 -4.14 19.97 15.40
N ARG A 179 -3.84 19.38 16.56
CA ARG A 179 -4.38 18.08 16.98
C ARG A 179 -5.90 18.05 16.95
N ASP A 180 -6.54 19.11 17.40
CA ASP A 180 -7.99 19.18 17.56
C ASP A 180 -8.72 19.38 16.23
N PHE A 181 -7.99 19.75 15.17
CA PHE A 181 -8.52 19.95 13.81
C PHE A 181 -8.31 18.73 12.89
N LEU A 182 -7.53 17.75 13.31
CA LEU A 182 -7.29 16.52 12.55
C LEU A 182 -8.26 15.44 13.03
N SER A 183 -9.23 15.09 12.20
CA SER A 183 -10.32 14.15 12.52
C SER A 183 -9.84 12.73 12.92
N GLN A 184 -8.60 12.37 12.61
CA GLN A 184 -8.01 11.06 12.92
C GLN A 184 -6.87 11.12 13.95
N ALA A 185 -6.66 12.26 14.61
CA ALA A 185 -5.59 12.39 15.60
C ALA A 185 -5.88 11.63 16.91
N PHE A 186 -7.10 11.16 17.08
CA PHE A 186 -7.57 10.44 18.28
C PHE A 186 -7.91 8.96 18.05
N SER A 187 -7.61 8.42 16.86
CA SER A 187 -7.90 7.01 16.52
C SER A 187 -6.67 6.12 16.65
#